data_b211cc9fe90151859a9bf187346ac62a
#
_entry.id   b211cc9fe90151859a9bf187346ac62a
#
_cell.length_a   1.000
_cell.length_b   1.000
_cell.length_c   1.000
_cell.angle_alpha   90.00
_cell.angle_beta   90.00
_cell.angle_gamma   90.00
#
_symmetry.space_group_name_H-M   'P 1'
#
loop_
_entity.id
_entity.type
_entity.pdbx_description
1 polymer ?
#
loop_
_entity_poly.entity_id
_entity_poly.type
_entity_poly.pdbx_seq_one_letter_code
_entity_poly.pdbx_strand_id
1 'polypeptide(L)'
;MAIDVKNLNYYYGDIPALKDLSFSVTKGDFFIIIGPNGSGKTTLMKLMAGILKPKKGRLKILNRAIGNYTRKDLARTMAFVPQTMPVDFPFSVIEVVLMGRSPYMGMLGVEQEEDLKIAEQALTFTGVAHLAHRKLDQLSGGEQQRVFIARALCQEPDIILLDEPTASLDLAHQIRLMDLMENLKKETGITVVMVSHDVNLAAMYCDRLLLLNKGEIVCLGHPDEVLTFRTLEAAYGCTLLVDESPLGKIPRITPVPHKYLDHHQKG
;
A
#
# COMPACT_ATOMS: atom_id res chain seq x y z
N MET A 1 -1.48 9.15 16.12
CA MET A 1 -1.03 9.08 14.71
C MET A 1 -0.29 7.78 14.50
N ALA A 2 -0.54 7.08 13.37
CA ALA A 2 0.25 5.92 12.96
C ALA A 2 1.55 6.36 12.29
N ILE A 3 1.43 7.29 11.33
CA ILE A 3 2.58 7.87 10.61
C ILE A 3 2.47 9.39 10.65
N ASP A 4 3.58 10.09 10.93
CA ASP A 4 3.67 11.56 10.91
C ASP A 4 4.90 11.97 10.09
N VAL A 5 4.67 12.69 9.01
CA VAL A 5 5.68 13.15 8.05
C VAL A 5 5.72 14.67 8.07
N LYS A 6 6.91 15.28 8.24
CA LYS A 6 7.09 16.73 8.25
C LYS A 6 8.29 17.15 7.45
N ASN A 7 8.07 18.01 6.45
CA ASN A 7 9.07 18.60 5.56
C ASN A 7 10.04 17.56 4.98
N LEU A 8 9.48 16.39 4.59
CA LEU A 8 10.24 15.25 4.12
C LEU A 8 10.77 15.51 2.70
N ASN A 9 12.08 15.40 2.54
CA ASN A 9 12.75 15.51 1.26
C ASN A 9 13.63 14.29 1.00
N TYR A 10 13.66 13.86 -0.27
CA TYR A 10 14.53 12.76 -0.70
C TYR A 10 15.03 12.96 -2.12
N TYR A 11 16.30 12.60 -2.34
CA TYR A 11 17.00 12.76 -3.60
C TYR A 11 17.75 11.47 -3.94
N TYR A 12 17.70 11.06 -5.20
CA TYR A 12 18.61 10.06 -5.77
C TYR A 12 19.77 10.80 -6.47
N GLY A 13 20.95 10.82 -5.80
CA GLY A 13 22.00 11.77 -6.22
C GLY A 13 21.48 13.21 -6.13
N ASP A 14 21.50 13.92 -7.24
CA ASP A 14 21.00 15.30 -7.37
C ASP A 14 19.54 15.37 -7.85
N ILE A 15 18.92 14.24 -8.19
CA ILE A 15 17.56 14.22 -8.72
C ILE A 15 16.55 14.20 -7.56
N PRO A 16 15.69 15.24 -7.40
CA PRO A 16 14.69 15.28 -6.37
C PRO A 16 13.58 14.26 -6.66
N ALA A 17 13.34 13.34 -5.72
CA ALA A 17 12.27 12.36 -5.78
C ALA A 17 11.08 12.76 -4.91
N LEU A 18 11.33 13.41 -3.75
CA LEU A 18 10.30 13.94 -2.86
C LEU A 18 10.72 15.34 -2.40
N LYS A 19 9.74 16.25 -2.33
CA LYS A 19 9.97 17.67 -2.06
C LYS A 19 8.97 18.15 -1.00
N ASP A 20 9.49 18.45 0.19
CA ASP A 20 8.78 19.07 1.30
C ASP A 20 7.44 18.44 1.69
N LEU A 21 7.37 17.12 1.71
CA LEU A 21 6.14 16.42 2.04
C LEU A 21 5.81 16.55 3.53
N SER A 22 4.56 16.95 3.82
CA SER A 22 4.05 17.03 5.20
C SER A 22 2.61 16.48 5.23
N PHE A 23 2.41 15.36 5.93
CA PHE A 23 1.11 14.72 6.12
C PHE A 23 1.13 13.76 7.31
N SER A 24 -0.05 13.29 7.68
CA SER A 24 -0.18 12.28 8.75
C SER A 24 -1.19 11.21 8.35
N VAL A 25 -0.98 9.99 8.86
CA VAL A 25 -1.92 8.87 8.79
C VAL A 25 -2.40 8.56 10.20
N THR A 26 -3.71 8.45 10.40
CA THR A 26 -4.32 8.12 11.70
C THR A 26 -4.22 6.61 11.94
N LYS A 27 -4.24 6.17 13.20
CA LYS A 27 -4.34 4.73 13.50
C LYS A 27 -5.68 4.19 13.04
N GLY A 28 -5.66 3.03 12.39
CA GLY A 28 -6.84 2.36 11.86
C GLY A 28 -7.36 2.96 10.54
N ASP A 29 -6.66 3.95 9.93
CA ASP A 29 -7.04 4.45 8.61
C ASP A 29 -6.71 3.41 7.51
N PHE A 30 -7.56 3.36 6.49
CA PHE A 30 -7.20 2.84 5.16
C PHE A 30 -6.78 4.03 4.31
N PHE A 31 -5.49 4.27 4.24
CA PHE A 31 -4.88 5.42 3.57
C PHE A 31 -4.33 5.00 2.21
N ILE A 32 -4.79 5.62 1.13
CA ILE A 32 -4.31 5.29 -0.21
C ILE A 32 -3.53 6.46 -0.83
N ILE A 33 -2.41 6.14 -1.46
CA ILE A 33 -1.56 7.07 -2.19
C ILE A 33 -1.74 6.82 -3.68
N ILE A 34 -2.16 7.84 -4.42
CA ILE A 34 -2.30 7.80 -5.88
C ILE A 34 -1.41 8.84 -6.54
N GLY A 35 -1.28 8.75 -7.85
CA GLY A 35 -0.55 9.72 -8.68
C GLY A 35 0.08 9.05 -9.90
N PRO A 36 0.54 9.84 -10.88
CA PRO A 36 1.15 9.32 -12.09
C PRO A 36 2.46 8.56 -11.82
N ASN A 37 2.92 7.80 -12.83
CA ASN A 37 4.21 7.13 -12.75
C ASN A 37 5.34 8.15 -12.55
N GLY A 38 6.31 7.81 -11.69
CA GLY A 38 7.41 8.72 -11.35
C GLY A 38 7.04 9.83 -10.36
N SER A 39 5.83 9.86 -9.79
CA SER A 39 5.44 10.88 -8.80
C SER A 39 6.12 10.74 -7.44
N GLY A 40 6.81 9.62 -7.16
CA GLY A 40 7.55 9.39 -5.91
C GLY A 40 6.87 8.42 -4.93
N LYS A 41 5.74 7.78 -5.29
CA LYS A 41 4.96 6.87 -4.43
C LYS A 41 5.80 5.75 -3.80
N THR A 42 6.48 4.95 -4.62
CA THR A 42 7.37 3.86 -4.16
C THR A 42 8.52 4.38 -3.29
N THR A 43 9.06 5.57 -3.60
CA THR A 43 10.11 6.20 -2.78
C THR A 43 9.56 6.55 -1.41
N LEU A 44 8.36 7.13 -1.34
CA LEU A 44 7.68 7.45 -0.09
C LEU A 44 7.40 6.18 0.72
N MET A 45 6.90 5.11 0.08
CA MET A 45 6.67 3.81 0.73
C MET A 45 7.97 3.25 1.34
N LYS A 46 9.07 3.26 0.58
CA LYS A 46 10.38 2.78 1.07
C LYS A 46 10.94 3.62 2.23
N LEU A 47 10.67 4.92 2.25
CA LEU A 47 11.02 5.78 3.39
C LEU A 47 10.19 5.45 4.63
N MET A 48 8.87 5.29 4.47
CA MET A 48 7.98 4.89 5.57
C MET A 48 8.33 3.50 6.10
N ALA A 49 8.71 2.57 5.23
CA ALA A 49 9.18 1.23 5.61
C ALA A 49 10.60 1.21 6.25
N GLY A 50 11.29 2.35 6.32
CA GLY A 50 12.66 2.44 6.85
C GLY A 50 13.73 1.79 5.97
N ILE A 51 13.38 1.42 4.73
CA ILE A 51 14.32 0.88 3.72
C ILE A 51 15.25 1.98 3.24
N LEU A 52 14.70 3.18 3.04
CA LEU A 52 15.46 4.40 2.72
C LEU A 52 15.49 5.31 3.96
N LYS A 53 16.57 6.08 4.09
CA LYS A 53 16.69 7.08 5.17
C LYS A 53 16.33 8.47 4.64
N PRO A 54 15.48 9.24 5.33
CA PRO A 54 15.20 10.63 4.96
C PRO A 54 16.48 11.45 4.82
N LYS A 55 16.57 12.29 3.80
CA LYS A 55 17.68 13.24 3.63
C LYS A 55 17.46 14.52 4.43
N LYS A 56 16.20 15.01 4.45
CA LYS A 56 15.76 16.15 5.27
C LYS A 56 14.34 15.88 5.76
N GLY A 57 13.92 16.58 6.81
CA GLY A 57 12.60 16.43 7.40
C GLY A 57 12.53 15.41 8.53
N ARG A 58 11.32 15.08 8.95
CA ARG A 58 11.04 14.14 10.05
C ARG A 58 9.99 13.14 9.65
N LEU A 59 10.24 11.89 10.03
CA LEU A 59 9.31 10.78 9.88
C LEU A 59 9.19 10.07 11.23
N LYS A 60 7.97 9.99 11.74
CA LYS A 60 7.66 9.25 12.97
C LYS A 60 6.66 8.13 12.65
N ILE A 61 6.89 7.00 13.28
CA ILE A 61 5.99 5.83 13.29
C ILE A 61 5.53 5.65 14.74
N LEU A 62 4.22 5.57 14.98
CA LEU A 62 3.61 5.48 16.31
C LEU A 62 4.22 6.50 17.31
N ASN A 63 4.35 7.77 16.87
CA ASN A 63 4.93 8.89 17.60
C ASN A 63 6.44 8.79 17.89
N ARG A 64 7.15 7.70 17.55
CA ARG A 64 8.59 7.52 17.69
C ARG A 64 9.31 7.84 16.38
N ALA A 65 10.41 8.61 16.40
CA ALA A 65 11.18 8.90 15.20
C ALA A 65 11.71 7.59 14.57
N ILE A 66 11.60 7.47 13.23
CA ILE A 66 11.98 6.23 12.53
C ILE A 66 13.46 5.86 12.76
N GLY A 67 14.35 6.83 12.88
CA GLY A 67 15.75 6.60 13.17
C GLY A 67 16.06 6.04 14.57
N ASN A 68 15.08 6.05 15.47
CA ASN A 68 15.19 5.51 16.82
C ASN A 68 14.74 4.04 16.93
N TYR A 69 14.19 3.47 15.84
CA TYR A 69 13.85 2.05 15.79
C TYR A 69 15.07 1.21 15.45
N THR A 70 15.23 0.08 16.13
CA THR A 70 16.06 -1.00 15.59
C THR A 70 15.33 -1.63 14.39
N ARG A 71 16.05 -2.33 13.52
CA ARG A 71 15.41 -3.06 12.40
C ARG A 71 14.36 -4.05 12.91
N LYS A 72 14.66 -4.73 14.03
CA LYS A 72 13.78 -5.72 14.66
C LYS A 72 12.51 -5.07 15.22
N ASP A 73 12.63 -3.94 15.92
CA ASP A 73 11.47 -3.21 16.46
C ASP A 73 10.59 -2.65 15.34
N LEU A 74 11.20 -2.09 14.28
CA LEU A 74 10.43 -1.58 13.15
C LEU A 74 9.69 -2.71 12.44
N ALA A 75 10.35 -3.86 12.25
CA ALA A 75 9.74 -5.03 11.65
C ALA A 75 8.60 -5.64 12.48
N ARG A 76 8.58 -5.48 13.80
CA ARG A 76 7.44 -5.87 14.66
C ARG A 76 6.29 -4.86 14.60
N THR A 77 6.60 -3.61 14.26
CA THR A 77 5.60 -2.53 14.22
C THR A 77 4.94 -2.42 12.85
N MET A 78 5.70 -2.71 11.79
CA MET A 78 5.27 -2.44 10.41
C MET A 78 5.72 -3.54 9.47
N ALA A 79 4.77 -4.03 8.65
CA ALA A 79 5.06 -4.92 7.53
C ALA A 79 5.04 -4.17 6.20
N PHE A 80 5.88 -4.58 5.25
CA PHE A 80 5.95 -4.02 3.91
C PHE A 80 5.84 -5.10 2.84
N VAL A 81 4.87 -4.94 1.95
CA VAL A 81 4.66 -5.78 0.76
C VAL A 81 5.06 -4.95 -0.47
N PRO A 82 6.21 -5.20 -1.09
CA PRO A 82 6.65 -4.48 -2.28
C PRO A 82 5.88 -4.92 -3.52
N GLN A 83 5.91 -4.10 -4.57
CA GLN A 83 5.26 -4.34 -5.85
C GLN A 83 5.72 -5.63 -6.54
N THR A 84 7.03 -5.88 -6.52
CA THR A 84 7.63 -7.08 -7.11
C THR A 84 8.28 -7.93 -6.04
N MET A 85 7.95 -9.21 -6.04
CA MET A 85 8.53 -10.19 -5.13
C MET A 85 9.33 -11.20 -5.94
N PRO A 86 10.56 -11.54 -5.54
CA PRO A 86 11.28 -12.64 -6.16
C PRO A 86 10.53 -13.94 -5.86
N VAL A 87 10.19 -14.68 -6.90
CA VAL A 87 9.45 -15.97 -6.82
C VAL A 87 10.35 -17.18 -7.07
N ASP A 88 11.62 -16.96 -7.38
CA ASP A 88 12.60 -18.01 -7.75
C ASP A 88 13.12 -18.80 -6.54
N PHE A 89 12.33 -18.93 -5.48
CA PHE A 89 12.68 -19.67 -4.29
C PHE A 89 11.91 -20.99 -4.21
N PRO A 90 12.58 -22.13 -3.97
CA PRO A 90 11.94 -23.44 -3.88
C PRO A 90 11.20 -23.68 -2.55
N PHE A 91 10.78 -22.61 -1.87
CA PHE A 91 10.07 -22.69 -0.59
C PHE A 91 8.58 -22.98 -0.77
N SER A 92 8.04 -23.75 0.14
CA SER A 92 6.60 -23.93 0.29
C SER A 92 5.93 -22.66 0.82
N VAL A 93 4.63 -22.55 0.59
CA VAL A 93 3.82 -21.40 1.04
C VAL A 93 3.95 -21.18 2.55
N ILE A 94 3.86 -22.24 3.35
CA ILE A 94 3.98 -22.12 4.81
C ILE A 94 5.36 -21.62 5.24
N GLU A 95 6.45 -22.07 4.59
CA GLU A 95 7.80 -21.59 4.87
C GLU A 95 7.94 -20.11 4.56
N VAL A 96 7.37 -19.64 3.42
CA VAL A 96 7.36 -18.21 3.07
C VAL A 96 6.62 -17.39 4.10
N VAL A 97 5.47 -17.86 4.58
CA VAL A 97 4.66 -17.14 5.59
C VAL A 97 5.38 -17.11 6.94
N LEU A 98 6.01 -18.23 7.36
CA LEU A 98 6.81 -18.30 8.58
C LEU A 98 8.01 -17.33 8.58
N MET A 99 8.56 -16.95 7.42
CA MET A 99 9.55 -15.87 7.36
C MET A 99 9.04 -14.55 7.97
N GLY A 100 7.72 -14.32 8.03
CA GLY A 100 7.11 -13.19 8.75
C GLY A 100 7.43 -13.20 10.25
N ARG A 101 7.71 -14.36 10.84
CA ARG A 101 8.07 -14.51 12.27
C ARG A 101 9.52 -14.17 12.57
N SER A 102 10.38 -13.94 11.56
CA SER A 102 11.80 -13.62 11.75
C SER A 102 12.09 -12.53 12.80
N PRO A 103 11.28 -11.45 12.95
CA PRO A 103 11.49 -10.46 14.01
C PRO A 103 11.28 -11.00 15.44
N TYR A 104 10.62 -12.13 15.61
CA TYR A 104 10.32 -12.73 16.91
C TYR A 104 11.29 -13.85 17.26
N MET A 105 11.89 -14.48 16.26
CA MET A 105 12.84 -15.56 16.45
C MET A 105 14.08 -15.10 17.24
N GLY A 106 14.58 -15.99 18.11
CA GLY A 106 15.83 -15.83 18.84
C GLY A 106 17.05 -15.96 17.92
N MET A 107 18.25 -15.93 18.54
CA MET A 107 19.53 -16.00 17.83
C MET A 107 19.73 -17.32 17.05
N LEU A 108 19.07 -18.39 17.45
CA LEU A 108 19.14 -19.69 16.79
C LEU A 108 18.13 -19.88 15.65
N GLY A 109 17.22 -18.90 15.44
CA GLY A 109 16.22 -18.96 14.35
C GLY A 109 15.24 -20.13 14.45
N VAL A 110 15.06 -20.72 15.64
CA VAL A 110 14.18 -21.87 15.85
C VAL A 110 12.74 -21.39 15.92
N GLU A 111 11.90 -21.94 15.04
CA GLU A 111 10.46 -21.72 15.03
C GLU A 111 9.82 -22.37 16.26
N GLN A 112 8.85 -21.69 16.85
CA GLN A 112 8.06 -22.21 17.95
C GLN A 112 6.68 -22.69 17.45
N GLU A 113 6.02 -23.53 18.23
CA GLU A 113 4.67 -24.02 17.89
C GLU A 113 3.66 -22.87 17.73
N GLU A 114 3.85 -21.78 18.46
CA GLU A 114 3.04 -20.56 18.37
C GLU A 114 3.25 -19.85 17.02
N ASP A 115 4.48 -19.80 16.48
CA ASP A 115 4.76 -19.18 15.18
C ASP A 115 4.04 -19.92 14.05
N LEU A 116 3.95 -21.26 14.14
CA LEU A 116 3.22 -22.08 13.18
C LEU A 116 1.71 -21.77 13.24
N LYS A 117 1.12 -21.68 14.43
CA LYS A 117 -0.30 -21.32 14.60
C LYS A 117 -0.62 -19.94 14.00
N ILE A 118 0.23 -18.97 14.24
CA ILE A 118 0.07 -17.60 13.66
C ILE A 118 0.16 -17.65 12.13
N ALA A 119 1.08 -18.44 11.58
CA ALA A 119 1.21 -18.61 10.14
C ALA A 119 -0.03 -19.29 9.52
N GLU A 120 -0.59 -20.31 10.15
CA GLU A 120 -1.81 -20.99 9.73
C GLU A 120 -3.04 -20.05 9.78
N GLN A 121 -3.15 -19.23 10.81
CA GLN A 121 -4.18 -18.20 10.93
C GLN A 121 -4.06 -17.16 9.80
N ALA A 122 -2.87 -16.67 9.51
CA ALA A 122 -2.62 -15.73 8.42
C ALA A 122 -2.96 -16.33 7.05
N LEU A 123 -2.62 -17.60 6.80
CA LEU A 123 -2.99 -18.35 5.60
C LEU A 123 -4.51 -18.53 5.47
N THR A 124 -5.18 -18.81 6.57
CA THR A 124 -6.64 -18.97 6.63
C THR A 124 -7.32 -17.64 6.32
N PHE A 125 -6.88 -16.55 6.96
CA PHE A 125 -7.42 -15.20 6.75
C PHE A 125 -7.28 -14.75 5.28
N THR A 126 -6.15 -15.04 4.64
CA THR A 126 -5.91 -14.70 3.23
C THR A 126 -6.52 -15.70 2.22
N GLY A 127 -7.14 -16.78 2.72
CA GLY A 127 -7.83 -17.79 1.89
C GLY A 127 -6.88 -18.68 1.08
N VAL A 128 -5.62 -18.88 1.52
CA VAL A 128 -4.61 -19.71 0.85
C VAL A 128 -4.11 -20.87 1.70
N ALA A 129 -4.78 -21.20 2.80
CA ALA A 129 -4.40 -22.30 3.69
C ALA A 129 -4.30 -23.67 2.96
N HIS A 130 -5.18 -23.90 1.96
CA HIS A 130 -5.17 -25.11 1.15
C HIS A 130 -3.94 -25.24 0.25
N LEU A 131 -3.12 -24.20 0.12
CA LEU A 131 -1.89 -24.15 -0.67
C LEU A 131 -0.62 -24.27 0.20
N ALA A 132 -0.75 -24.43 1.53
CA ALA A 132 0.34 -24.34 2.50
C ALA A 132 1.60 -25.16 2.13
N HIS A 133 1.41 -26.36 1.57
CA HIS A 133 2.50 -27.27 1.19
C HIS A 133 2.90 -27.18 -0.29
N ARG A 134 2.24 -26.34 -1.10
CA ARG A 134 2.67 -26.09 -2.48
C ARG A 134 3.88 -25.18 -2.51
N LYS A 135 4.70 -25.32 -3.55
CA LYS A 135 5.80 -24.39 -3.81
C LYS A 135 5.26 -23.06 -4.36
N LEU A 136 5.94 -21.98 -4.03
CA LEU A 136 5.51 -20.62 -4.41
C LEU A 136 5.47 -20.41 -5.93
N ASP A 137 6.40 -21.04 -6.67
CA ASP A 137 6.50 -20.99 -8.13
C ASP A 137 5.34 -21.72 -8.87
N GLN A 138 4.58 -22.55 -8.16
CA GLN A 138 3.43 -23.29 -8.69
C GLN A 138 2.10 -22.50 -8.57
N LEU A 139 2.14 -21.31 -8.00
CA LEU A 139 0.97 -20.50 -7.73
C LEU A 139 0.71 -19.47 -8.83
N SER A 140 -0.56 -19.13 -9.05
CA SER A 140 -0.94 -17.97 -9.85
C SER A 140 -0.49 -16.66 -9.17
N GLY A 141 -0.32 -15.58 -9.94
CA GLY A 141 0.08 -14.28 -9.39
C GLY A 141 -0.81 -13.78 -8.26
N GLY A 142 -2.13 -14.01 -8.35
CA GLY A 142 -3.07 -13.63 -7.29
C GLY A 142 -2.94 -14.48 -6.03
N GLU A 143 -2.61 -15.78 -6.16
CA GLU A 143 -2.31 -16.64 -5.01
C GLU A 143 -1.01 -16.23 -4.35
N GLN A 144 0.05 -15.98 -5.14
CA GLN A 144 1.33 -15.48 -4.63
C GLN A 144 1.15 -14.16 -3.86
N GLN A 145 0.37 -13.23 -4.39
CA GLN A 145 0.08 -11.95 -3.72
C GLN A 145 -0.57 -12.18 -2.34
N ARG A 146 -1.56 -13.08 -2.25
CA ARG A 146 -2.18 -13.42 -0.96
C ARG A 146 -1.22 -14.11 0.00
N VAL A 147 -0.29 -14.93 -0.48
CA VAL A 147 0.78 -15.53 0.35
C VAL A 147 1.71 -14.46 0.92
N PHE A 148 2.10 -13.45 0.14
CA PHE A 148 2.94 -12.37 0.63
C PHE A 148 2.20 -11.46 1.63
N ILE A 149 0.90 -11.29 1.46
CA ILE A 149 0.07 -10.61 2.47
C ILE A 149 -0.02 -11.46 3.73
N ALA A 150 -0.22 -12.80 3.62
CA ALA A 150 -0.19 -13.71 4.77
C ALA A 150 1.15 -13.61 5.53
N ARG A 151 2.27 -13.56 4.82
CA ARG A 151 3.59 -13.32 5.42
C ARG A 151 3.66 -12.00 6.18
N ALA A 152 3.10 -10.94 5.60
CA ALA A 152 3.05 -9.63 6.25
C ALA A 152 2.17 -9.65 7.51
N LEU A 153 1.03 -10.34 7.47
CA LEU A 153 0.13 -10.51 8.62
C LEU A 153 0.73 -11.40 9.70
N CYS A 154 1.45 -12.45 9.33
CA CYS A 154 2.18 -13.34 10.25
C CYS A 154 3.21 -12.58 11.10
N GLN A 155 3.62 -11.38 10.67
CA GLN A 155 4.47 -10.45 11.42
C GLN A 155 3.71 -9.72 12.54
N GLU A 156 2.36 -9.82 12.61
CA GLU A 156 1.48 -9.12 13.56
C GLU A 156 1.76 -7.60 13.67
N PRO A 157 1.76 -6.86 12.55
CA PRO A 157 2.14 -5.46 12.55
C PRO A 157 0.99 -4.54 12.99
N ASP A 158 1.30 -3.36 13.57
CA ASP A 158 0.34 -2.26 13.77
C ASP A 158 -0.01 -1.55 12.44
N ILE A 159 0.91 -1.59 11.46
CA ILE A 159 0.81 -0.89 10.17
C ILE A 159 1.23 -1.84 9.05
N ILE A 160 0.43 -1.95 8.01
CA ILE A 160 0.80 -2.65 6.77
C ILE A 160 0.94 -1.65 5.63
N LEU A 161 2.08 -1.72 4.94
CA LEU A 161 2.38 -0.93 3.74
C LEU A 161 2.32 -1.85 2.52
N LEU A 162 1.56 -1.47 1.49
CA LEU A 162 1.36 -2.25 0.27
C LEU A 162 1.69 -1.38 -0.96
N ASP A 163 2.75 -1.72 -1.67
CA ASP A 163 3.19 -0.96 -2.86
C ASP A 163 2.61 -1.60 -4.13
N GLU A 164 1.54 -1.03 -4.66
CA GLU A 164 0.83 -1.47 -5.87
C GLU A 164 0.39 -2.95 -5.86
N PRO A 165 -0.27 -3.45 -4.81
CA PRO A 165 -0.56 -4.87 -4.67
C PRO A 165 -1.59 -5.39 -5.67
N THR A 166 -2.26 -4.51 -6.41
CA THR A 166 -3.31 -4.85 -7.40
C THR A 166 -2.82 -4.81 -8.85
N ALA A 167 -1.58 -4.35 -9.12
CA ALA A 167 -1.10 -4.01 -10.46
C ALA A 167 -1.12 -5.17 -11.48
N SER A 168 -0.92 -6.41 -11.02
CA SER A 168 -0.89 -7.61 -11.88
C SER A 168 -2.12 -8.52 -11.74
N LEU A 169 -3.16 -8.03 -11.05
CA LEU A 169 -4.36 -8.80 -10.76
C LEU A 169 -5.50 -8.47 -11.73
N ASP A 170 -6.31 -9.44 -12.08
CA ASP A 170 -7.58 -9.20 -12.74
C ASP A 170 -8.60 -8.53 -11.81
N LEU A 171 -9.67 -8.01 -12.38
CA LEU A 171 -10.67 -7.21 -11.66
C LEU A 171 -11.26 -7.95 -10.44
N ALA A 172 -11.55 -9.25 -10.56
CA ALA A 172 -12.13 -10.02 -9.46
C ALA A 172 -11.12 -10.20 -8.31
N HIS A 173 -9.84 -10.40 -8.63
CA HIS A 173 -8.79 -10.52 -7.63
C HIS A 173 -8.44 -9.17 -6.99
N GLN A 174 -8.53 -8.06 -7.74
CA GLN A 174 -8.38 -6.71 -7.18
C GLN A 174 -9.44 -6.43 -6.12
N ILE A 175 -10.72 -6.66 -6.43
CA ILE A 175 -11.83 -6.46 -5.48
C ILE A 175 -11.63 -7.33 -4.23
N ARG A 176 -11.34 -8.63 -4.40
CA ARG A 176 -11.09 -9.54 -3.26
C ARG A 176 -9.94 -9.08 -2.36
N LEU A 177 -8.90 -8.50 -2.94
CA LEU A 177 -7.78 -7.96 -2.18
C LEU A 177 -8.19 -6.72 -1.39
N MET A 178 -8.96 -5.81 -2.00
CA MET A 178 -9.46 -4.61 -1.33
C MET A 178 -10.41 -4.97 -0.18
N ASP A 179 -11.33 -5.91 -0.41
CA ASP A 179 -12.22 -6.46 0.63
C ASP A 179 -11.42 -7.09 1.76
N LEU A 180 -10.36 -7.85 1.45
CA LEU A 180 -9.47 -8.45 2.44
C LEU A 180 -8.82 -7.39 3.33
N MET A 181 -8.32 -6.29 2.74
CA MET A 181 -7.70 -5.19 3.49
C MET A 181 -8.72 -4.42 4.33
N GLU A 182 -9.93 -4.21 3.81
CA GLU A 182 -11.00 -3.57 4.56
C GLU A 182 -11.44 -4.41 5.74
N ASN A 183 -11.61 -5.72 5.55
CA ASN A 183 -11.95 -6.66 6.63
C ASN A 183 -10.83 -6.72 7.69
N LEU A 184 -9.58 -6.80 7.25
CA LEU A 184 -8.43 -6.75 8.15
C LEU A 184 -8.46 -5.50 9.04
N LYS A 185 -8.67 -4.33 8.44
CA LYS A 185 -8.82 -3.06 9.18
C LYS A 185 -9.96 -3.14 10.19
N LYS A 186 -11.13 -3.64 9.78
CA LYS A 186 -12.32 -3.71 10.64
C LYS A 186 -12.14 -4.67 11.83
N GLU A 187 -11.52 -5.83 11.59
CA GLU A 187 -11.37 -6.87 12.60
C GLU A 187 -10.24 -6.59 13.60
N THR A 188 -9.12 -6.02 13.13
CA THR A 188 -7.90 -5.87 13.93
C THR A 188 -7.58 -4.43 14.32
N GLY A 189 -8.18 -3.44 13.66
CA GLY A 189 -7.83 -2.02 13.84
C GLY A 189 -6.46 -1.64 13.26
N ILE A 190 -5.85 -2.49 12.43
CA ILE A 190 -4.57 -2.23 11.77
C ILE A 190 -4.68 -1.00 10.87
N THR A 191 -3.59 -0.26 10.74
CA THR A 191 -3.49 0.84 9.77
C THR A 191 -3.01 0.29 8.43
N VAL A 192 -3.78 0.51 7.37
CA VAL A 192 -3.42 0.10 6.01
C VAL A 192 -2.97 1.31 5.21
N VAL A 193 -1.77 1.27 4.65
CA VAL A 193 -1.28 2.28 3.70
C VAL A 193 -0.97 1.59 2.39
N MET A 194 -1.63 2.01 1.32
CA MET A 194 -1.53 1.37 0.02
C MET A 194 -1.20 2.37 -1.08
N VAL A 195 -0.37 2.00 -2.02
CA VAL A 195 -0.24 2.68 -3.30
C VAL A 195 -1.17 2.01 -4.30
N SER A 196 -1.98 2.79 -5.01
CA SER A 196 -2.86 2.29 -6.08
C SER A 196 -2.71 3.11 -7.36
N HIS A 197 -2.84 2.43 -8.50
CA HIS A 197 -3.04 3.07 -9.81
C HIS A 197 -4.52 3.20 -10.18
N ASP A 198 -5.36 2.37 -9.60
CA ASP A 198 -6.79 2.44 -9.82
C ASP A 198 -7.43 3.47 -8.87
N VAL A 199 -7.78 4.61 -9.46
CA VAL A 199 -8.36 5.76 -8.74
C VAL A 199 -9.78 5.45 -8.27
N ASN A 200 -10.53 4.64 -9.05
CA ASN A 200 -11.89 4.26 -8.70
C ASN A 200 -11.92 3.27 -7.54
N LEU A 201 -11.05 2.25 -7.55
CA LEU A 201 -10.90 1.36 -6.40
C LEU A 201 -10.43 2.14 -5.16
N ALA A 202 -9.48 3.06 -5.31
CA ALA A 202 -9.05 3.90 -4.21
C ALA A 202 -10.21 4.70 -3.60
N ALA A 203 -11.07 5.30 -4.44
CA ALA A 203 -12.25 6.05 -4.00
C ALA A 203 -13.25 5.21 -3.19
N MET A 204 -13.41 3.93 -3.55
CA MET A 204 -14.39 3.04 -2.91
C MET A 204 -13.99 2.56 -1.51
N TYR A 205 -12.68 2.44 -1.23
CA TYR A 205 -12.20 1.75 -0.03
C TYR A 205 -11.44 2.63 0.97
N CYS A 206 -10.82 3.74 0.53
CA CYS A 206 -10.01 4.52 1.45
C CYS A 206 -10.83 5.46 2.33
N ASP A 207 -10.34 5.66 3.56
CA ASP A 207 -10.83 6.74 4.41
C ASP A 207 -10.22 8.08 3.98
N ARG A 208 -8.94 8.06 3.58
CA ARG A 208 -8.21 9.25 3.16
C ARG A 208 -7.30 8.94 1.99
N LEU A 209 -7.18 9.89 1.09
CA LEU A 209 -6.44 9.80 -0.15
C LEU A 209 -5.36 10.88 -0.22
N LEU A 210 -4.16 10.49 -0.64
CA LEU A 210 -3.06 11.41 -0.95
C LEU A 210 -2.78 11.36 -2.45
N LEU A 211 -2.93 12.48 -3.14
CA LEU A 211 -2.55 12.64 -4.55
C LEU A 211 -1.15 13.25 -4.64
N LEU A 212 -0.21 12.47 -5.17
CA LEU A 212 1.19 12.82 -5.32
C LEU A 212 1.53 13.07 -6.79
N ASN A 213 2.20 14.18 -7.09
CA ASN A 213 2.75 14.45 -8.43
C ASN A 213 4.12 15.12 -8.34
N LYS A 214 5.08 14.67 -9.15
CA LYS A 214 6.46 15.22 -9.24
C LYS A 214 7.15 15.40 -7.89
N GLY A 215 6.88 14.49 -6.95
CA GLY A 215 7.44 14.51 -5.61
C GLY A 215 6.77 15.47 -4.63
N GLU A 216 5.65 16.07 -4.98
CA GLU A 216 4.90 17.04 -4.18
C GLU A 216 3.47 16.56 -3.92
N ILE A 217 2.88 16.97 -2.78
CA ILE A 217 1.47 16.69 -2.48
C ILE A 217 0.61 17.69 -3.28
N VAL A 218 -0.24 17.16 -4.16
CA VAL A 218 -1.23 17.96 -4.88
C VAL A 218 -2.46 18.20 -4.00
N CYS A 219 -2.96 17.15 -3.38
CA CYS A 219 -4.10 17.19 -2.48
C CYS A 219 -4.07 16.03 -1.48
N LEU A 220 -4.66 16.25 -0.31
CA LEU A 220 -4.82 15.24 0.74
C LEU A 220 -6.15 15.49 1.44
N GLY A 221 -6.99 14.47 1.52
CA GLY A 221 -8.29 14.57 2.18
C GLY A 221 -9.14 13.33 1.99
N HIS A 222 -10.43 13.47 2.17
CA HIS A 222 -11.42 12.45 1.81
C HIS A 222 -11.49 12.29 0.28
N PRO A 223 -11.90 11.12 -0.27
CA PRO A 223 -11.95 10.90 -1.72
C PRO A 223 -12.65 11.99 -2.52
N ASP A 224 -13.78 12.52 -2.06
CA ASP A 224 -14.55 13.57 -2.71
C ASP A 224 -13.82 14.94 -2.74
N GLU A 225 -12.97 15.22 -1.75
CA GLU A 225 -12.14 16.42 -1.71
C GLU A 225 -10.95 16.32 -2.68
N VAL A 226 -10.38 15.12 -2.81
CA VAL A 226 -9.16 14.87 -3.60
C VAL A 226 -9.48 14.60 -5.06
N LEU A 227 -10.52 13.82 -5.34
CA LEU A 227 -10.85 13.35 -6.69
C LEU A 227 -11.79 14.33 -7.40
N THR A 228 -11.29 15.53 -7.64
CA THR A 228 -11.99 16.54 -8.43
C THR A 228 -11.38 16.65 -9.83
N PHE A 229 -12.14 17.12 -10.81
CA PHE A 229 -11.64 17.40 -12.15
C PHE A 229 -10.33 18.21 -12.10
N ARG A 230 -10.31 19.30 -11.33
CA ARG A 230 -9.17 20.23 -11.23
C ARG A 230 -7.90 19.56 -10.68
N THR A 231 -8.03 18.77 -9.61
CA THR A 231 -6.87 18.11 -8.97
C THR A 231 -6.31 17.02 -9.85
N LEU A 232 -7.20 16.23 -10.49
CA LEU A 232 -6.81 15.13 -11.35
C LEU A 232 -6.20 15.62 -12.68
N GLU A 233 -6.78 16.64 -13.31
CA GLU A 233 -6.22 17.24 -14.53
C GLU A 233 -4.82 17.81 -14.26
N ALA A 234 -4.65 18.54 -13.16
CA ALA A 234 -3.35 19.09 -12.76
C ALA A 234 -2.30 18.00 -12.49
N ALA A 235 -2.71 16.85 -11.94
CA ALA A 235 -1.79 15.76 -11.61
C ALA A 235 -1.48 14.87 -12.81
N TYR A 236 -2.49 14.48 -13.60
CA TYR A 236 -2.34 13.50 -14.69
C TYR A 236 -2.13 14.13 -16.06
N GLY A 237 -2.45 15.41 -16.23
CA GLY A 237 -2.26 16.13 -17.49
C GLY A 237 -3.16 15.63 -18.63
N CYS A 238 -4.31 15.05 -18.32
CA CYS A 238 -5.29 14.58 -19.27
C CYS A 238 -6.71 14.95 -18.83
N THR A 239 -7.64 15.04 -19.78
CA THR A 239 -9.04 15.34 -19.50
C THR A 239 -9.73 14.12 -18.90
N LEU A 240 -10.37 14.33 -17.77
CA LEU A 240 -11.09 13.33 -17.01
C LEU A 240 -12.48 13.85 -16.68
N LEU A 241 -13.50 13.01 -16.72
CA LEU A 241 -14.79 13.31 -16.12
C LEU A 241 -14.82 12.78 -14.70
N VAL A 242 -15.41 13.56 -13.80
CA VAL A 242 -15.67 13.13 -12.42
C VAL A 242 -17.16 13.29 -12.20
N ASP A 243 -17.83 12.19 -11.92
CA ASP A 243 -19.24 12.12 -11.59
C ASP A 243 -19.47 11.27 -10.33
N GLU A 244 -20.72 11.11 -9.92
CA GLU A 244 -21.08 10.28 -8.77
C GLU A 244 -21.30 8.81 -9.20
N SER A 245 -20.75 7.89 -8.43
CA SER A 245 -20.93 6.45 -8.64
C SER A 245 -22.39 6.05 -8.40
N PRO A 246 -22.95 5.08 -9.18
CA PRO A 246 -24.24 4.47 -8.86
C PRO A 246 -24.31 3.79 -7.49
N LEU A 247 -23.15 3.54 -6.85
CA LEU A 247 -23.03 2.92 -5.53
C LEU A 247 -23.20 3.90 -4.36
N GLY A 248 -23.40 5.20 -4.62
CA GLY A 248 -23.56 6.25 -3.63
C GLY A 248 -22.63 7.44 -3.88
N LYS A 249 -22.47 8.30 -2.86
CA LYS A 249 -21.64 9.51 -2.94
C LYS A 249 -20.13 9.20 -3.01
N ILE A 250 -19.74 8.41 -3.99
CA ILE A 250 -18.35 8.03 -4.26
C ILE A 250 -17.96 8.64 -5.61
N PRO A 251 -16.88 9.42 -5.70
CA PRO A 251 -16.39 9.95 -6.98
C PRO A 251 -16.07 8.82 -7.94
N ARG A 252 -16.55 8.92 -9.19
CA ARG A 252 -16.20 8.02 -10.28
C ARG A 252 -15.45 8.80 -11.34
N ILE A 253 -14.29 8.28 -11.73
CA ILE A 253 -13.39 8.89 -12.68
C ILE A 253 -13.47 8.15 -14.02
N THR A 254 -13.77 8.88 -15.08
CA THR A 254 -13.82 8.36 -16.45
C THR A 254 -12.80 9.10 -17.32
N PRO A 255 -11.76 8.43 -17.85
CA PRO A 255 -10.84 9.04 -18.81
C PRO A 255 -11.57 9.43 -20.09
N VAL A 256 -11.31 10.64 -20.62
CA VAL A 256 -11.90 11.13 -21.86
C VAL A 256 -10.88 11.05 -22.99
N PRO A 257 -11.04 10.10 -23.95
CA PRO A 257 -10.18 10.03 -25.12
C PRO A 257 -10.33 11.30 -26.01
N HIS A 258 -9.25 11.73 -26.66
CA HIS A 258 -9.19 12.94 -27.49
C HIS A 258 -10.30 13.03 -28.52
N LYS A 259 -10.70 11.90 -29.12
CA LYS A 259 -11.79 11.84 -30.11
C LYS A 259 -13.16 12.34 -29.63
N TYR A 260 -13.38 12.43 -28.32
CA TYR A 260 -14.62 12.96 -27.73
C TYR A 260 -14.52 14.43 -27.30
N LEU A 261 -13.32 15.03 -27.31
CA LEU A 261 -13.13 16.44 -26.96
C LEU A 261 -13.55 17.38 -28.09
N ASP A 262 -13.41 16.96 -29.35
CA ASP A 262 -13.71 17.79 -30.55
C ASP A 262 -15.22 18.00 -30.79
N HIS A 263 -16.09 17.24 -30.12
CA HIS A 263 -17.54 17.36 -30.29
C HIS A 263 -18.19 18.47 -29.45
N HIS A 264 -17.51 19.02 -28.46
CA HIS A 264 -18.03 20.09 -27.60
C HIS A 264 -17.69 21.50 -28.06
N GLN A 265 -16.91 21.69 -29.15
CA GLN A 265 -16.61 23.02 -29.71
C GLN A 265 -17.51 23.41 -30.91
N LYS A 266 -18.50 22.59 -31.27
CA LYS A 266 -19.42 22.82 -32.37
C LYS A 266 -20.89 22.89 -31.94
N GLY A 267 -21.15 23.30 -30.70
CA GLY A 267 -22.52 23.54 -30.21
C GLY A 267 -22.71 24.96 -29.69
#